data_09e8d49460cb65583602a4c759716e46
#
_entry.id   09e8d49460cb65583602a4c759716e46
#
_cell.length_a   1.000
_cell.length_b   1.000
_cell.length_c   1.000
_cell.angle_alpha   90.00
_cell.angle_beta   90.00
_cell.angle_gamma   90.00
#
_symmetry.space_group_name_H-M   'P 1'
#
loop_
_entity.id
_entity.type
_entity.pdbx_description
1 polymer ?
#
loop_
_entity_poly.entity_id
_entity_poly.type
_entity_poly.pdbx_seq_one_letter_code
_entity_poly.pdbx_strand_id
1 'polypeptide(L)'
;MATLKNDRFLRALLREPVDTTPVWMMRQAGRYLPEYRETRAKAGDFLSLCKNTEFACEVTLQPLRRYDLDAAILFSDILTVPDALGLGLYFEAGEGPKFHKTIRTEQDVMNLPAFNAKSDLDYVMNAVSTIRSALGGQVPLIGFSGSPWTLATYMVEGGSSKDFRFTKQMMYAQPEVLHALLDRLAIAVIDYLNAQIDAGAQA
;
A
#
# COMPACT_ATOMS: atom_id res chain seq x y z
N MET A 1 12.44 19.24 -10.91
CA MET A 1 11.79 18.81 -9.66
C MET A 1 11.93 19.90 -8.63
N ALA A 2 10.90 20.22 -7.85
CA ALA A 2 11.02 21.21 -6.77
C ALA A 2 12.01 20.70 -5.72
N THR A 3 12.92 21.57 -5.28
CA THR A 3 13.86 21.29 -4.19
C THR A 3 13.04 21.07 -2.91
N LEU A 4 13.34 20.00 -2.14
CA LEU A 4 12.70 19.75 -0.87
C LEU A 4 13.06 20.86 0.13
N LYS A 5 12.06 21.40 0.83
CA LYS A 5 12.25 22.35 1.93
C LYS A 5 12.65 21.66 3.21
N ASN A 6 12.08 20.47 3.45
CA ASN A 6 12.45 19.59 4.55
C ASN A 6 12.89 18.23 3.94
N ASP A 7 14.18 18.00 3.89
CA ASP A 7 14.81 16.78 3.38
C ASP A 7 15.34 15.87 4.51
N ARG A 8 15.08 16.25 5.77
CA ARG A 8 15.59 15.57 6.98
C ARG A 8 15.39 14.07 6.95
N PHE A 9 14.18 13.61 6.55
CA PHE A 9 13.87 12.20 6.46
C PHE A 9 14.75 11.46 5.44
N LEU A 10 14.93 12.02 4.24
CA LEU A 10 15.78 11.41 3.20
C LEU A 10 17.24 11.41 3.61
N ARG A 11 17.74 12.50 4.21
CA ARG A 11 19.12 12.57 4.71
C ARG A 11 19.40 11.52 5.77
N ALA A 12 18.45 11.32 6.71
CA ALA A 12 18.57 10.28 7.72
C ALA A 12 18.64 8.87 7.09
N LEU A 13 17.84 8.60 6.06
CA LEU A 13 17.90 7.33 5.30
C LEU A 13 19.27 7.14 4.61
N LEU A 14 19.85 8.22 4.12
CA LEU A 14 21.19 8.22 3.49
C LEU A 14 22.35 8.23 4.51
N ARG A 15 22.02 8.19 5.82
CA ARG A 15 22.98 8.30 6.93
C ARG A 15 23.77 9.61 6.94
N GLU A 16 23.18 10.66 6.42
CA GLU A 16 23.72 12.02 6.49
C GLU A 16 23.34 12.69 7.81
N PRO A 17 24.13 13.66 8.30
CA PRO A 17 23.83 14.41 9.53
C PRO A 17 22.48 15.13 9.41
N VAL A 18 21.66 15.04 10.45
CA VAL A 18 20.39 15.76 10.61
C VAL A 18 20.38 16.52 11.94
N ASP A 19 19.63 17.61 12.00
CA ASP A 19 19.49 18.45 13.19
C ASP A 19 18.67 17.78 14.30
N THR A 20 17.69 16.95 13.92
CA THR A 20 16.85 16.17 14.83
C THR A 20 16.38 14.88 14.17
N THR A 21 15.96 13.91 14.95
CA THR A 21 15.39 12.67 14.43
C THR A 21 14.09 12.95 13.66
N PRO A 22 14.01 12.57 12.37
CA PRO A 22 12.79 12.79 11.59
C PRO A 22 11.63 11.93 12.10
N VAL A 23 10.43 12.48 12.04
CA VAL A 23 9.21 11.82 12.52
C VAL A 23 8.16 11.76 11.41
N TRP A 24 7.68 10.56 11.18
CA TRP A 24 6.45 10.28 10.45
C TRP A 24 5.74 9.09 11.12
N MET A 25 4.47 8.86 10.84
CA MET A 25 3.71 7.80 11.50
C MET A 25 2.99 6.95 10.46
N MET A 26 3.13 5.62 10.58
CA MET A 26 2.28 4.70 9.84
C MET A 26 0.82 4.99 10.16
N ARG A 27 -0.03 5.11 9.13
CA ARG A 27 -1.44 5.49 9.27
C ARG A 27 -1.64 6.89 9.88
N GLN A 28 -0.72 7.82 9.58
CA GLN A 28 -0.92 9.23 9.96
C GLN A 28 -2.23 9.82 9.39
N ALA A 29 -2.68 9.39 8.22
CA ALA A 29 -4.07 9.57 7.78
C ALA A 29 -4.95 8.50 8.45
N GLY A 30 -5.98 8.91 9.18
CA GLY A 30 -6.77 7.92 9.91
C GLY A 30 -8.01 8.48 10.61
N ARG A 31 -8.84 7.58 11.13
CA ARG A 31 -10.15 7.87 11.74
C ARG A 31 -10.10 8.76 12.99
N TYR A 32 -8.94 9.01 13.57
CA TYR A 32 -8.77 9.94 14.66
C TYR A 32 -8.90 11.41 14.20
N LEU A 33 -8.67 11.69 12.90
CA LEU A 33 -8.87 13.00 12.30
C LEU A 33 -10.34 13.21 11.92
N PRO A 34 -11.02 14.28 12.38
CA PRO A 34 -12.39 14.62 11.97
C PRO A 34 -12.50 14.75 10.45
N GLU A 35 -11.61 15.49 9.82
CA GLU A 35 -11.57 15.71 8.36
C GLU A 35 -11.39 14.40 7.57
N TYR A 36 -10.64 13.44 8.09
CA TYR A 36 -10.55 12.12 7.48
C TYR A 36 -11.93 11.41 7.50
N ARG A 37 -12.64 11.47 8.62
CA ARG A 37 -13.97 10.85 8.72
C ARG A 37 -14.97 11.47 7.76
N GLU A 38 -14.91 12.80 7.57
CA GLU A 38 -15.74 13.51 6.60
C GLU A 38 -15.42 13.09 5.15
N THR A 39 -14.14 13.05 4.78
CA THR A 39 -13.70 12.60 3.45
C THR A 39 -14.08 11.14 3.22
N ARG A 40 -13.91 10.29 4.23
CA ARG A 40 -14.30 8.88 4.20
C ARG A 40 -15.81 8.69 3.99
N ALA A 41 -16.62 9.52 4.65
CA ALA A 41 -18.09 9.49 4.49
C ALA A 41 -18.50 9.91 3.07
N LYS A 42 -17.85 10.93 2.49
CA LYS A 42 -18.08 11.35 1.10
C LYS A 42 -17.71 10.28 0.08
N ALA A 43 -16.64 9.53 0.33
CA ALA A 43 -16.21 8.43 -0.53
C ALA A 43 -17.14 7.20 -0.50
N GLY A 44 -17.95 7.05 0.55
CA GLY A 44 -18.86 5.93 0.74
C GLY A 44 -18.20 4.72 1.39
N ASP A 45 -17.27 4.05 0.74
CA ASP A 45 -16.53 2.91 1.28
C ASP A 45 -15.00 3.10 1.25
N PHE A 46 -14.26 2.15 1.83
CA PHE A 46 -12.80 2.26 1.94
C PHE A 46 -12.09 2.08 0.59
N LEU A 47 -12.57 1.17 -0.24
CA LEU A 47 -11.97 0.96 -1.57
C LEU A 47 -12.22 2.16 -2.47
N SER A 48 -13.42 2.74 -2.43
CA SER A 48 -13.73 3.98 -3.15
C SER A 48 -12.84 5.13 -2.70
N LEU A 49 -12.53 5.23 -1.39
CA LEU A 49 -11.57 6.22 -0.90
C LEU A 49 -10.15 5.98 -1.45
N CYS A 50 -9.68 4.73 -1.47
CA CYS A 50 -8.35 4.38 -1.98
C CYS A 50 -8.24 4.52 -3.51
N LYS A 51 -9.31 4.17 -4.24
CA LYS A 51 -9.32 4.17 -5.71
C LYS A 51 -9.62 5.54 -6.33
N ASN A 52 -10.00 6.53 -5.51
CA ASN A 52 -10.19 7.89 -5.97
C ASN A 52 -8.95 8.74 -5.68
N THR A 53 -8.30 9.21 -6.73
CA THR A 53 -7.04 9.98 -6.66
C THR A 53 -7.17 11.26 -5.82
N GLU A 54 -8.29 12.00 -5.95
CA GLU A 54 -8.51 13.24 -5.21
C GLU A 54 -8.70 12.98 -3.72
N PHE A 55 -9.49 11.98 -3.37
CA PHE A 55 -9.70 11.60 -1.97
C PHE A 55 -8.42 11.03 -1.33
N ALA A 56 -7.68 10.18 -2.05
CA ALA A 56 -6.40 9.65 -1.58
C ALA A 56 -5.38 10.79 -1.34
N CYS A 57 -5.34 11.78 -2.23
CA CYS A 57 -4.51 12.96 -2.07
C CYS A 57 -4.95 13.78 -0.85
N GLU A 58 -6.24 14.11 -0.74
CA GLU A 58 -6.75 14.89 0.38
C GLU A 58 -6.42 14.27 1.73
N VAL A 59 -6.73 12.97 1.93
CA VAL A 59 -6.46 12.31 3.21
C VAL A 59 -4.98 12.18 3.52
N THR A 60 -4.12 12.09 2.50
CA THR A 60 -2.67 12.07 2.67
C THR A 60 -2.15 13.41 3.20
N LEU A 61 -2.73 14.53 2.76
CA LEU A 61 -2.30 15.89 3.15
C LEU A 61 -2.87 16.33 4.51
N GLN A 62 -4.00 15.79 4.95
CA GLN A 62 -4.68 16.20 6.19
C GLN A 62 -3.77 16.18 7.43
N PRO A 63 -3.00 15.09 7.71
CA PRO A 63 -2.11 15.07 8.87
C PRO A 63 -1.01 16.13 8.81
N LEU A 64 -0.50 16.46 7.63
CA LEU A 64 0.55 17.48 7.44
C LEU A 64 0.04 18.92 7.70
N ARG A 65 -1.26 19.15 7.63
CA ARG A 65 -1.87 20.43 8.01
C ARG A 65 -2.00 20.59 9.53
N ARG A 66 -1.95 19.48 10.29
CA ARG A 66 -2.11 19.48 11.74
C ARG A 66 -0.82 19.28 12.50
N TYR A 67 0.11 18.52 11.93
CA TYR A 67 1.31 18.07 12.61
C TYR A 67 2.54 18.38 11.78
N ASP A 68 3.60 18.74 12.47
CA ASP A 68 4.91 19.02 11.87
C ASP A 68 5.65 17.69 11.62
N LEU A 69 5.24 17.01 10.55
CA LEU A 69 5.78 15.70 10.15
C LEU A 69 6.87 15.88 9.08
N ASP A 70 7.88 15.01 9.12
CA ASP A 70 9.03 15.06 8.21
C ASP A 70 8.83 14.28 6.91
N ALA A 71 7.72 13.56 6.77
CA ALA A 71 7.34 12.88 5.53
C ALA A 71 5.83 12.70 5.40
N ALA A 72 5.35 12.71 4.16
CA ALA A 72 4.04 12.19 3.78
C ALA A 72 4.15 10.70 3.44
N ILE A 73 3.10 9.93 3.68
CA ILE A 73 2.98 8.56 3.20
C ILE A 73 1.73 8.42 2.34
N LEU A 74 1.87 7.78 1.18
CA LEU A 74 0.77 7.46 0.28
C LEU A 74 -0.38 6.79 1.05
N PHE A 75 -1.60 7.29 0.88
CA PHE A 75 -2.80 6.62 1.34
C PHE A 75 -3.28 5.62 0.29
N SER A 76 -3.20 4.33 0.63
CA SER A 76 -3.66 3.22 -0.20
C SER A 76 -3.90 1.99 0.69
N ASP A 77 -4.24 0.84 0.09
CA ASP A 77 -4.35 -0.45 0.79
C ASP A 77 -3.17 -1.37 0.46
N ILE A 78 -2.74 -2.18 1.42
CA ILE A 78 -1.66 -3.17 1.22
C ILE A 78 -2.08 -4.30 0.29
N LEU A 79 -3.38 -4.52 0.08
CA LEU A 79 -3.93 -5.63 -0.69
C LEU A 79 -4.29 -5.25 -2.14
N THR A 80 -3.81 -4.10 -2.62
CA THR A 80 -4.02 -3.65 -4.00
C THR A 80 -3.45 -4.64 -5.02
N VAL A 81 -2.26 -5.20 -4.76
CA VAL A 81 -1.64 -6.20 -5.64
C VAL A 81 -2.46 -7.49 -5.72
N PRO A 82 -2.88 -8.13 -4.61
CA PRO A 82 -3.80 -9.26 -4.66
C PRO A 82 -5.14 -8.96 -5.36
N ASP A 83 -5.69 -7.75 -5.18
CA ASP A 83 -6.93 -7.33 -5.87
C ASP A 83 -6.71 -7.28 -7.38
N ALA A 84 -5.63 -6.66 -7.84
CA ALA A 84 -5.23 -6.62 -9.24
C ALA A 84 -4.93 -8.00 -9.84
N LEU A 85 -4.45 -8.94 -9.02
CA LEU A 85 -4.29 -10.35 -9.40
C LEU A 85 -5.63 -11.13 -9.45
N GLY A 86 -6.76 -10.44 -9.31
CA GLY A 86 -8.09 -10.99 -9.56
C GLY A 86 -8.71 -11.78 -8.40
N LEU A 87 -8.22 -11.60 -7.16
CA LEU A 87 -8.80 -12.25 -5.99
C LEU A 87 -10.12 -11.61 -5.55
N GLY A 88 -10.39 -10.34 -5.95
CA GLY A 88 -11.61 -9.62 -5.64
C GLY A 88 -11.68 -9.21 -4.17
N LEU A 89 -10.97 -8.13 -3.84
CA LEU A 89 -10.94 -7.56 -2.49
C LEU A 89 -12.26 -6.89 -2.13
N TYR A 90 -12.77 -7.18 -0.95
CA TYR A 90 -13.91 -6.48 -0.36
C TYR A 90 -13.74 -6.29 1.14
N PHE A 91 -14.52 -5.38 1.72
CA PHE A 91 -14.49 -5.09 3.15
C PHE A 91 -15.85 -5.39 3.77
N GLU A 92 -15.84 -6.22 4.79
CA GLU A 92 -17.01 -6.50 5.60
C GLU A 92 -17.02 -5.63 6.87
N ALA A 93 -18.17 -5.07 7.20
CA ALA A 93 -18.28 -4.18 8.35
C ALA A 93 -17.90 -4.90 9.65
N GLY A 94 -16.83 -4.43 10.32
CA GLY A 94 -16.31 -5.01 11.57
C GLY A 94 -15.36 -6.18 11.40
N GLU A 95 -15.22 -6.77 10.21
CA GLU A 95 -14.37 -7.95 9.99
C GLU A 95 -13.06 -7.67 9.23
N GLY A 96 -12.95 -6.51 8.58
CA GLY A 96 -11.77 -6.13 7.82
C GLY A 96 -11.76 -6.60 6.36
N PRO A 97 -10.57 -6.67 5.72
CA PRO A 97 -10.45 -7.07 4.33
C PRO A 97 -10.66 -8.57 4.13
N LYS A 98 -11.37 -8.93 3.06
CA LYS A 98 -11.61 -10.30 2.61
C LYS A 98 -11.45 -10.42 1.10
N PHE A 99 -11.21 -11.62 0.62
CA PHE A 99 -11.16 -11.97 -0.80
C PHE A 99 -12.26 -12.94 -1.19
N HIS A 100 -12.84 -12.75 -2.37
CA HIS A 100 -13.78 -13.70 -2.96
C HIS A 100 -13.12 -15.00 -3.39
N LYS A 101 -11.82 -14.94 -3.74
CA LYS A 101 -11.02 -16.11 -4.13
C LYS A 101 -9.84 -16.27 -3.20
N THR A 102 -9.40 -17.51 -2.98
CA THR A 102 -8.22 -17.84 -2.19
C THR A 102 -7.25 -18.70 -2.98
N ILE A 103 -5.98 -18.69 -2.61
CA ILE A 103 -4.94 -19.51 -3.23
C ILE A 103 -4.66 -20.69 -2.28
N ARG A 104 -4.97 -21.89 -2.72
CA ARG A 104 -4.83 -23.11 -1.90
C ARG A 104 -4.07 -24.24 -2.59
N THR A 105 -3.95 -24.19 -3.90
CA THR A 105 -3.38 -25.23 -4.73
C THR A 105 -2.36 -24.65 -5.70
N GLU A 106 -1.52 -25.51 -6.27
CA GLU A 106 -0.61 -25.16 -7.35
C GLU A 106 -1.36 -24.56 -8.55
N GLN A 107 -2.52 -25.14 -8.89
CA GLN A 107 -3.33 -24.64 -10.00
C GLN A 107 -3.84 -23.23 -9.75
N ASP A 108 -4.17 -22.85 -8.51
CA ASP A 108 -4.56 -21.48 -8.16
C ASP A 108 -3.41 -20.50 -8.41
N VAL A 109 -2.18 -20.89 -8.06
CA VAL A 109 -0.97 -20.09 -8.31
C VAL A 109 -0.73 -19.94 -9.82
N MET A 110 -0.83 -21.03 -10.58
CA MET A 110 -0.65 -21.00 -12.05
C MET A 110 -1.68 -20.13 -12.76
N ASN A 111 -2.91 -20.12 -12.26
CA ASN A 111 -4.02 -19.37 -12.84
C ASN A 111 -4.00 -17.86 -12.49
N LEU A 112 -3.09 -17.39 -11.65
CA LEU A 112 -2.93 -15.95 -11.41
C LEU A 112 -2.61 -15.25 -12.73
N PRO A 113 -3.28 -14.12 -13.06
CA PRO A 113 -3.03 -13.40 -14.30
C PRO A 113 -1.63 -12.78 -14.32
N ALA A 114 -1.19 -12.37 -15.50
CA ALA A 114 -0.04 -11.47 -15.61
C ALA A 114 -0.38 -10.16 -14.90
N PHE A 115 0.62 -9.53 -14.28
CA PHE A 115 0.47 -8.28 -13.54
C PHE A 115 1.34 -7.20 -14.17
N ASN A 116 0.77 -6.00 -14.31
CA ASN A 116 1.50 -4.81 -14.69
C ASN A 116 1.01 -3.64 -13.81
N ALA A 117 1.86 -3.16 -12.93
CA ALA A 117 1.50 -2.15 -11.95
C ALA A 117 1.00 -0.84 -12.57
N LYS A 118 1.54 -0.44 -13.73
CA LYS A 118 1.17 0.83 -14.40
C LYS A 118 -0.24 0.79 -14.98
N SER A 119 -0.70 -0.37 -15.48
CA SER A 119 -2.06 -0.53 -16.02
C SER A 119 -3.07 -0.97 -14.98
N ASP A 120 -2.68 -1.91 -14.11
CA ASP A 120 -3.62 -2.58 -13.21
C ASP A 120 -3.85 -1.79 -11.91
N LEU A 121 -2.90 -0.91 -11.58
CA LEU A 121 -2.93 -0.03 -10.40
C LEU A 121 -2.68 1.45 -10.79
N ASP A 122 -3.18 1.89 -11.93
CA ASP A 122 -3.02 3.25 -12.46
C ASP A 122 -3.52 4.31 -11.47
N TYR A 123 -4.60 4.04 -10.75
CA TYR A 123 -5.13 4.93 -9.72
C TYR A 123 -4.14 5.19 -8.59
N VAL A 124 -3.28 4.21 -8.25
CA VAL A 124 -2.23 4.39 -7.24
C VAL A 124 -1.12 5.29 -7.79
N MET A 125 -0.69 5.07 -9.03
CA MET A 125 0.34 5.89 -9.67
C MET A 125 -0.14 7.34 -9.84
N ASN A 126 -1.40 7.51 -10.22
CA ASN A 126 -2.04 8.83 -10.30
C ASN A 126 -2.11 9.49 -8.93
N ALA A 127 -2.44 8.75 -7.85
CA ALA A 127 -2.41 9.27 -6.49
C ALA A 127 -1.00 9.71 -6.07
N VAL A 128 0.03 8.89 -6.31
CA VAL A 128 1.43 9.24 -6.03
C VAL A 128 1.82 10.55 -6.73
N SER A 129 1.57 10.66 -8.03
CA SER A 129 1.92 11.86 -8.82
C SER A 129 1.17 13.10 -8.34
N THR A 130 -0.13 12.96 -8.03
CA THR A 130 -0.97 14.06 -7.54
C THR A 130 -0.52 14.53 -6.17
N ILE A 131 -0.28 13.61 -5.23
CA ILE A 131 0.23 13.93 -3.89
C ILE A 131 1.60 14.58 -3.99
N ARG A 132 2.51 14.02 -4.82
CA ARG A 132 3.85 14.59 -5.02
C ARG A 132 3.80 16.03 -5.52
N SER A 133 2.88 16.32 -6.42
CA SER A 133 2.65 17.68 -6.94
C SER A 133 2.05 18.59 -5.87
N ALA A 134 1.05 18.14 -5.14
CA ALA A 134 0.37 18.90 -4.10
C ALA A 134 1.26 19.22 -2.89
N LEU A 135 2.21 18.35 -2.56
CA LEU A 135 3.22 18.59 -1.51
C LEU A 135 4.14 19.79 -1.86
N GLY A 136 4.30 20.12 -3.13
CA GLY A 136 5.10 21.29 -3.56
C GLY A 136 6.54 21.30 -3.02
N GLY A 137 7.10 20.14 -2.68
CA GLY A 137 8.42 20.01 -2.09
C GLY A 137 8.49 20.32 -0.59
N GLN A 138 7.38 20.42 0.13
CA GLN A 138 7.40 20.67 1.58
C GLN A 138 8.10 19.56 2.34
N VAL A 139 7.69 18.31 2.14
CA VAL A 139 8.28 17.09 2.70
C VAL A 139 8.36 16.00 1.63
N PRO A 140 9.20 14.96 1.80
CA PRO A 140 9.23 13.83 0.89
C PRO A 140 7.97 12.97 0.99
N LEU A 141 7.68 12.25 -0.10
CA LEU A 141 6.60 11.26 -0.18
C LEU A 141 7.15 9.86 -0.08
N ILE A 142 6.62 9.09 0.88
CA ILE A 142 6.86 7.66 1.05
C ILE A 142 5.81 6.90 0.25
N GLY A 143 6.26 5.99 -0.64
CA GLY A 143 5.44 4.92 -1.19
C GLY A 143 5.39 3.74 -0.21
N PHE A 144 4.61 2.70 -0.51
CA PHE A 144 4.64 1.48 0.27
C PHE A 144 4.04 0.29 -0.47
N SER A 145 4.30 -0.89 0.04
CA SER A 145 3.70 -2.14 -0.40
C SER A 145 3.58 -3.12 0.77
N GLY A 146 2.67 -4.06 0.69
CA GLY A 146 2.74 -5.26 1.49
C GLY A 146 3.95 -6.10 1.06
N SER A 147 4.62 -6.77 2.00
CA SER A 147 5.67 -7.74 1.64
C SER A 147 5.06 -8.96 0.95
N PRO A 148 5.80 -9.70 0.11
CA PRO A 148 5.31 -10.93 -0.51
C PRO A 148 4.71 -11.91 0.50
N TRP A 149 5.32 -12.05 1.68
CA TRP A 149 4.81 -12.88 2.76
C TRP A 149 3.45 -12.39 3.28
N THR A 150 3.33 -11.10 3.56
CA THR A 150 2.07 -10.52 4.03
C THR A 150 0.96 -10.74 3.01
N LEU A 151 1.24 -10.46 1.73
CA LEU A 151 0.27 -10.65 0.65
C LEU A 151 -0.14 -12.12 0.51
N ALA A 152 0.84 -13.04 0.51
CA ALA A 152 0.59 -14.48 0.46
C ALA A 152 -0.31 -14.95 1.60
N THR A 153 -0.07 -14.50 2.84
CA THR A 153 -0.90 -14.89 3.98
C THR A 153 -2.36 -14.47 3.79
N TYR A 154 -2.63 -13.23 3.34
CA TYR A 154 -3.98 -12.79 3.04
C TYR A 154 -4.62 -13.54 1.88
N MET A 155 -3.87 -13.83 0.82
CA MET A 155 -4.35 -14.57 -0.35
C MET A 155 -4.69 -16.03 0.00
N VAL A 156 -3.88 -16.65 0.86
CA VAL A 156 -4.08 -18.03 1.31
C VAL A 156 -5.19 -18.10 2.36
N GLU A 157 -5.23 -17.24 3.36
CA GLU A 157 -6.27 -17.25 4.40
C GLU A 157 -7.62 -16.74 3.88
N GLY A 158 -7.62 -15.88 2.86
CA GLY A 158 -8.82 -15.23 2.33
C GLY A 158 -9.22 -13.97 3.09
N GLY A 159 -8.38 -13.52 4.03
CA GLY A 159 -8.62 -12.35 4.87
C GLY A 159 -7.67 -12.32 6.06
N SER A 160 -8.04 -11.56 7.09
CA SER A 160 -7.29 -11.53 8.35
C SER A 160 -7.32 -12.89 9.05
N SER A 161 -6.21 -13.34 9.59
CA SER A 161 -6.12 -14.59 10.35
C SER A 161 -5.28 -14.39 11.62
N LYS A 162 -5.70 -15.01 12.72
CA LYS A 162 -4.92 -15.04 13.97
C LYS A 162 -3.95 -16.22 13.99
N ASP A 163 -4.34 -17.32 13.39
CA ASP A 163 -3.62 -18.60 13.51
C ASP A 163 -2.81 -18.95 12.28
N PHE A 164 -3.08 -18.33 11.13
CA PHE A 164 -2.45 -18.60 9.83
C PHE A 164 -2.46 -20.10 9.49
N ARG A 165 -3.60 -20.74 9.72
CA ARG A 165 -3.75 -22.19 9.63
C ARG A 165 -3.44 -22.72 8.24
N PHE A 166 -4.02 -22.11 7.23
CA PHE A 166 -3.86 -22.60 5.85
C PHE A 166 -2.49 -22.24 5.29
N THR A 167 -1.95 -21.09 5.65
CA THR A 167 -0.58 -20.69 5.28
C THR A 167 0.45 -21.63 5.89
N LYS A 168 0.31 -21.96 7.18
CA LYS A 168 1.17 -22.94 7.85
C LYS A 168 1.02 -24.34 7.24
N GLN A 169 -0.20 -24.74 6.93
CA GLN A 169 -0.44 -26.03 6.26
C GLN A 169 0.28 -26.09 4.91
N MET A 170 0.15 -25.05 4.09
CA MET A 170 0.85 -24.96 2.80
C MET A 170 2.36 -24.98 2.99
N MET A 171 2.89 -24.24 3.96
CA MET A 171 4.32 -24.16 4.26
C MET A 171 4.93 -25.53 4.60
N TYR A 172 4.21 -26.37 5.33
CA TYR A 172 4.72 -27.68 5.75
C TYR A 172 4.37 -28.82 4.78
N ALA A 173 3.20 -28.79 4.15
CA ALA A 173 2.74 -29.86 3.30
C ALA A 173 2.98 -29.65 1.81
N GLN A 174 3.12 -28.39 1.37
CA GLN A 174 3.27 -28.00 -0.04
C GLN A 174 4.24 -26.81 -0.19
N PRO A 175 5.49 -26.90 0.33
CA PRO A 175 6.43 -25.78 0.34
C PRO A 175 6.70 -25.22 -1.05
N GLU A 176 6.76 -26.06 -2.08
CA GLU A 176 6.99 -25.65 -3.48
C GLU A 176 5.88 -24.72 -4.00
N VAL A 177 4.62 -25.01 -3.62
CA VAL A 177 3.48 -24.16 -4.00
C VAL A 177 3.58 -22.79 -3.33
N LEU A 178 3.96 -22.77 -2.04
CA LEU A 178 4.16 -21.51 -1.33
C LEU A 178 5.33 -20.70 -1.91
N HIS A 179 6.44 -21.36 -2.24
CA HIS A 179 7.58 -20.70 -2.89
C HIS A 179 7.17 -20.10 -4.24
N ALA A 180 6.46 -20.86 -5.08
CA ALA A 180 5.96 -20.36 -6.36
C ALA A 180 5.04 -19.14 -6.21
N LEU A 181 4.17 -19.12 -5.19
CA LEU A 181 3.35 -17.96 -4.86
C LEU A 181 4.19 -16.76 -4.44
N LEU A 182 5.16 -16.98 -3.54
CA LEU A 182 6.05 -15.90 -3.06
C LEU A 182 6.91 -15.31 -4.17
N ASP A 183 7.42 -16.14 -5.08
CA ASP A 183 8.19 -15.68 -6.24
C ASP A 183 7.36 -14.79 -7.17
N ARG A 184 6.12 -15.21 -7.47
CA ARG A 184 5.20 -14.38 -8.26
C ARG A 184 4.88 -13.06 -7.58
N LEU A 185 4.66 -13.08 -6.28
CA LEU A 185 4.40 -11.87 -5.50
C LEU A 185 5.64 -10.97 -5.41
N ALA A 186 6.84 -11.55 -5.29
CA ALA A 186 8.07 -10.77 -5.29
C ALA A 186 8.23 -9.99 -6.61
N ILE A 187 8.00 -10.65 -7.76
CA ILE A 187 8.03 -10.00 -9.07
C ILE A 187 6.97 -8.88 -9.16
N ALA A 188 5.74 -9.15 -8.73
CA ALA A 188 4.68 -8.14 -8.74
C ALA A 188 4.97 -6.95 -7.82
N VAL A 189 5.54 -7.19 -6.63
CA VAL A 189 5.92 -6.13 -5.68
C VAL A 189 7.09 -5.30 -6.22
N ILE A 190 8.06 -5.91 -6.89
CA ILE A 190 9.16 -5.19 -7.57
C ILE A 190 8.59 -4.24 -8.63
N ASP A 191 7.71 -4.72 -9.50
CA ASP A 191 7.06 -3.90 -10.52
C ASP A 191 6.26 -2.76 -9.89
N TYR A 192 5.49 -3.06 -8.85
CA TYR A 192 4.67 -2.09 -8.12
C TYR A 192 5.50 -0.99 -7.44
N LEU A 193 6.61 -1.33 -6.79
CA LEU A 193 7.49 -0.35 -6.15
C LEU A 193 8.22 0.51 -7.18
N ASN A 194 8.71 -0.08 -8.27
CA ASN A 194 9.31 0.67 -9.37
C ASN A 194 8.33 1.65 -9.99
N ALA A 195 7.08 1.23 -10.21
CA ALA A 195 6.04 2.12 -10.72
C ALA A 195 5.74 3.29 -9.78
N GLN A 196 5.75 3.10 -8.45
CA GLN A 196 5.61 4.18 -7.48
C GLN A 196 6.80 5.15 -7.51
N ILE A 197 8.03 4.65 -7.68
CA ILE A 197 9.24 5.48 -7.84
C ILE A 197 9.12 6.32 -9.11
N ASP A 198 8.76 5.72 -10.23
CA ASP A 198 8.54 6.41 -11.51
C ASP A 198 7.44 7.48 -11.40
N ALA A 199 6.40 7.23 -10.60
CA ALA A 199 5.32 8.17 -10.34
C ALA A 199 5.70 9.31 -9.38
N GLY A 200 6.84 9.19 -8.65
CA GLY A 200 7.40 10.27 -7.83
C GLY A 200 7.54 9.99 -6.34
N ALA A 201 7.38 8.75 -5.88
CA ALA A 201 7.74 8.37 -4.51
C ALA A 201 9.26 8.54 -4.30
N GLN A 202 9.65 9.00 -3.11
CA GLN A 202 11.04 9.36 -2.80
C GLN A 202 11.69 8.44 -1.76
N ALA A 203 10.86 7.66 -1.08
CA ALA A 203 11.25 6.61 -0.16
C ALA A 203 10.19 5.52 -0.12
#